data_528dde5c18fa8ba88d6d3fe6f208a1d8
#
_entry.id   528dde5c18fa8ba88d6d3fe6f208a1d8
#
_cell.length_a   1.000
_cell.length_b   1.000
_cell.length_c   1.000
_cell.angle_alpha   90.00
_cell.angle_beta   90.00
_cell.angle_gamma   90.00
#
_symmetry.space_group_name_H-M   'P 1'
#
loop_
_entity.id
_entity.type
_entity.pdbx_description
1 polymer ?
#
loop_
_entity_poly.entity_id
_entity_poly.type
_entity_poly.pdbx_seq_one_letter_code
_entity_poly.pdbx_strand_id
1 'polypeptide(L)'
;MATERNPFEQISDEVTNVIEITNQKDMDDVEEQSISFEPSEDGGVIVDFSSMSTEMSPEPEIAEFYANLVEDLDEEDLAEISQDVRDKFQADKESRAEWESMFEKGFDLLGLKIQETTEPFEGACTAVHPLLIESAVKFQAKASQELFPPGGPVKSQILGNVTPEKEQQANRVENFMNYQITEQMPEYFDEFERMLFHLPLIGSAFKKVYYDANLKRPVSEFVPIDQFYVSYYASNLRKADRYTHVIYRSPVDLAKDIRTGIYRDIDLPEATNPEPTSFSSKMDTIIGVSPTGTNDPQYTLLEQHCYLEIEEDYALPYIVTVEEQSQQILSIRRNYKKDDKNQEKVSHFVHYRFVPGFSFYGFGLMHFLGNLTMTATAAMRSLVDAGQFANLPGGFKAKGVRIVGDNDPIAPGEFKEVEATGQDLNKAIISLPYKEPSQTLFNMLGFITQA
;
A
#
# COMPACT_ATOMS: atom_id res chain seq x y z
N MET A 1 33.30 -25.67 -49.39
CA MET A 1 32.11 -26.07 -48.66
C MET A 1 32.50 -26.03 -47.17
N ALA A 2 32.19 -24.97 -46.51
CA ALA A 2 32.39 -24.86 -45.06
C ALA A 2 31.14 -25.40 -44.39
N THR A 3 31.27 -26.47 -43.63
CA THR A 3 30.20 -27.03 -42.81
C THR A 3 29.98 -26.09 -41.64
N GLU A 4 28.83 -25.43 -41.62
CA GLU A 4 28.36 -24.69 -40.46
C GLU A 4 28.16 -25.69 -39.31
N ARG A 5 28.92 -25.54 -38.22
CA ARG A 5 28.72 -26.26 -36.96
C ARG A 5 27.53 -25.67 -36.25
N ASN A 6 26.67 -26.54 -35.73
CA ASN A 6 25.49 -26.18 -34.97
C ASN A 6 25.88 -25.40 -33.71
N PRO A 7 25.30 -24.21 -33.44
CA PRO A 7 25.67 -23.38 -32.30
C PRO A 7 25.45 -24.06 -30.92
N PHE A 8 24.66 -25.13 -30.85
CA PHE A 8 24.47 -25.92 -29.63
C PHE A 8 25.62 -26.86 -29.29
N GLU A 9 26.47 -27.28 -30.25
CA GLU A 9 27.66 -28.08 -29.97
C GLU A 9 28.77 -27.24 -29.28
N GLN A 10 28.83 -25.95 -29.53
CA GLN A 10 29.82 -25.07 -28.85
C GLN A 10 29.45 -24.84 -27.38
N ILE A 11 28.17 -24.82 -27.02
CA ILE A 11 27.72 -24.64 -25.63
C ILE A 11 28.03 -25.89 -24.78
N SER A 12 27.93 -27.10 -25.36
CA SER A 12 28.22 -28.33 -24.63
C SER A 12 29.72 -28.45 -24.29
N ASP A 13 30.60 -28.04 -25.20
CA ASP A 13 32.07 -28.09 -24.99
C ASP A 13 32.54 -27.04 -23.96
N GLU A 14 31.91 -25.86 -23.90
CA GLU A 14 32.20 -24.82 -22.90
C GLU A 14 31.71 -25.20 -21.50
N VAL A 15 30.55 -25.86 -21.39
CA VAL A 15 30.01 -26.31 -20.09
C VAL A 15 30.85 -27.46 -19.54
N THR A 16 31.35 -28.39 -20.37
CA THR A 16 32.23 -29.49 -19.95
C THR A 16 33.59 -28.98 -19.45
N ASN A 17 34.17 -27.96 -20.11
CA ASN A 17 35.41 -27.35 -19.68
C ASN A 17 35.32 -26.57 -18.36
N VAL A 18 34.16 -25.96 -18.04
CA VAL A 18 33.92 -25.23 -16.78
C VAL A 18 33.86 -26.21 -15.60
N ILE A 19 33.32 -27.42 -15.82
CA ILE A 19 33.24 -28.47 -14.78
C ILE A 19 34.63 -29.09 -14.48
N GLU A 20 35.49 -29.27 -15.49
CA GLU A 20 36.84 -29.83 -15.27
C GLU A 20 37.78 -28.86 -14.54
N ILE A 21 37.61 -27.55 -14.64
CA ILE A 21 38.45 -26.55 -13.97
C ILE A 21 38.13 -26.44 -12.46
N THR A 22 36.93 -26.82 -12.04
CA THR A 22 36.51 -26.73 -10.63
C THR A 22 36.95 -27.95 -9.80
N ASN A 23 37.41 -29.04 -10.43
CA ASN A 23 37.74 -30.30 -9.74
C ASN A 23 39.23 -30.44 -9.32
N GLN A 24 40.06 -29.40 -9.41
CA GLN A 24 41.49 -29.53 -9.12
C GLN A 24 42.05 -28.65 -7.98
N LYS A 25 41.28 -28.09 -7.09
CA LYS A 25 41.82 -27.50 -5.85
C LYS A 25 40.89 -27.66 -4.66
N ASP A 26 41.43 -28.41 -3.69
CA ASP A 26 40.97 -28.50 -2.29
C ASP A 26 39.68 -29.27 -2.03
N MET A 27 39.78 -30.60 -2.04
CA MET A 27 38.78 -31.50 -1.48
C MET A 27 39.40 -32.23 -0.28
N ASP A 28 39.07 -31.80 0.91
CA ASP A 28 38.87 -32.67 2.05
C ASP A 28 37.57 -32.21 2.73
N ASP A 29 36.61 -33.16 2.81
CA ASP A 29 35.33 -33.08 3.53
C ASP A 29 34.18 -32.19 2.94
N VAL A 30 33.72 -32.49 1.72
CA VAL A 30 32.36 -32.17 1.30
C VAL A 30 31.75 -33.38 0.59
N GLU A 31 30.65 -33.92 1.12
CA GLU A 31 29.86 -34.97 0.46
C GLU A 31 29.45 -34.51 -0.95
N GLU A 32 29.80 -35.33 -1.97
CA GLU A 32 29.47 -35.08 -3.38
C GLU A 32 27.98 -35.03 -3.61
N GLN A 33 27.43 -33.84 -3.81
CA GLN A 33 26.09 -33.66 -4.40
C GLN A 33 26.24 -33.70 -5.92
N SER A 34 25.94 -34.84 -6.53
CA SER A 34 26.03 -35.02 -7.97
C SER A 34 24.74 -34.56 -8.66
N ILE A 35 24.84 -33.52 -9.49
CA ILE A 35 23.79 -33.16 -10.43
C ILE A 35 23.82 -34.17 -11.57
N SER A 36 22.74 -34.94 -11.78
CA SER A 36 22.66 -35.88 -12.88
C SER A 36 22.05 -35.18 -14.13
N PHE A 37 22.71 -35.39 -15.26
CA PHE A 37 22.26 -34.92 -16.57
C PHE A 37 21.89 -36.13 -17.41
N GLU A 38 20.61 -36.26 -17.79
CA GLU A 38 20.17 -37.29 -18.71
C GLU A 38 19.80 -36.65 -20.05
N PRO A 39 20.39 -37.14 -21.18
CA PRO A 39 19.99 -36.67 -22.50
C PRO A 39 18.58 -37.20 -22.85
N SER A 40 17.69 -36.29 -23.23
CA SER A 40 16.35 -36.64 -23.75
C SER A 40 16.43 -37.11 -25.18
N GLU A 41 15.54 -38.05 -25.61
CA GLU A 41 15.45 -38.58 -26.98
C GLU A 41 15.18 -37.49 -28.03
N ASP A 42 14.68 -36.31 -27.64
CA ASP A 42 14.41 -35.16 -28.50
C ASP A 42 15.56 -34.18 -28.64
N GLY A 43 16.77 -34.50 -28.11
CA GLY A 43 17.96 -33.64 -28.18
C GLY A 43 18.01 -32.54 -27.13
N GLY A 44 17.14 -32.56 -26.14
CA GLY A 44 17.20 -31.72 -24.92
C GLY A 44 18.00 -32.42 -23.82
N VAL A 45 18.40 -31.66 -22.81
CA VAL A 45 19.03 -32.19 -21.60
C VAL A 45 18.04 -32.02 -20.44
N ILE A 46 17.65 -33.14 -19.83
CA ILE A 46 16.87 -33.12 -18.59
C ILE A 46 17.85 -32.95 -17.45
N VAL A 47 17.76 -31.82 -16.76
CA VAL A 47 18.53 -31.55 -15.54
C VAL A 47 17.65 -31.94 -14.37
N ASP A 48 18.02 -33.00 -13.67
CA ASP A 48 17.30 -33.41 -12.47
C ASP A 48 17.83 -32.61 -11.27
N PHE A 49 17.01 -31.69 -10.80
CA PHE A 49 17.26 -30.91 -9.58
C PHE A 49 16.71 -31.59 -8.32
N SER A 50 16.22 -32.80 -8.38
CA SER A 50 15.65 -33.48 -7.21
C SER A 50 16.69 -33.74 -6.10
N SER A 51 17.98 -33.80 -6.46
CA SER A 51 19.08 -33.83 -5.49
C SER A 51 19.40 -32.44 -4.87
N MET A 52 18.93 -31.34 -5.48
CA MET A 52 19.01 -29.99 -4.88
C MET A 52 17.82 -29.66 -3.98
N SER A 53 16.82 -30.50 -3.91
CA SER A 53 15.79 -30.45 -2.87
C SER A 53 16.30 -31.10 -1.56
N THR A 54 17.54 -30.80 -1.17
CA THR A 54 17.83 -30.80 0.25
C THR A 54 16.91 -29.73 0.80
N GLU A 55 15.83 -30.14 1.40
CA GLU A 55 15.08 -29.30 2.30
C GLU A 55 16.14 -28.65 3.18
N MET A 56 16.40 -27.35 2.97
CA MET A 56 17.10 -26.57 3.96
C MET A 56 16.12 -26.46 5.13
N SER A 57 15.90 -27.57 5.81
CA SER A 57 15.42 -27.54 7.18
C SER A 57 16.45 -26.71 7.90
N PRO A 58 16.09 -25.60 8.56
CA PRO A 58 17.04 -24.85 9.38
C PRO A 58 17.71 -25.85 10.31
N GLU A 59 19.01 -25.71 10.53
CA GLU A 59 19.71 -26.54 11.50
C GLU A 59 18.87 -26.58 12.78
N PRO A 60 18.68 -27.75 13.40
CA PRO A 60 17.77 -27.89 14.56
C PRO A 60 18.02 -26.85 15.65
N GLU A 61 19.26 -26.44 15.87
CA GLU A 61 19.61 -25.37 16.80
C GLU A 61 19.12 -23.97 16.39
N ILE A 62 18.99 -23.70 15.09
CA ILE A 62 18.46 -22.42 14.56
C ILE A 62 16.93 -22.43 14.66
N ALA A 63 16.29 -23.56 14.38
CA ALA A 63 14.86 -23.72 14.50
C ALA A 63 14.38 -23.53 15.96
N GLU A 64 15.12 -24.10 16.91
CA GLU A 64 14.87 -23.96 18.35
C GLU A 64 15.07 -22.51 18.82
N PHE A 65 16.09 -21.81 18.33
CA PHE A 65 16.32 -20.41 18.68
C PHE A 65 15.17 -19.49 18.29
N TYR A 66 14.54 -19.72 17.12
CA TYR A 66 13.38 -18.93 16.65
C TYR A 66 12.04 -19.57 17.00
N ALA A 67 12.01 -20.56 17.89
CA ALA A 67 10.77 -21.17 18.36
C ALA A 67 9.86 -20.13 19.05
N ASN A 68 8.58 -20.49 19.17
CA ASN A 68 7.62 -19.68 19.92
C ASN A 68 7.87 -19.85 21.43
N LEU A 69 8.17 -18.77 22.11
CA LEU A 69 8.50 -18.76 23.55
C LEU A 69 7.26 -18.73 24.45
N VAL A 70 6.06 -18.68 23.90
CA VAL A 70 4.82 -18.53 24.69
C VAL A 70 4.59 -19.72 25.62
N GLU A 71 5.05 -20.92 25.23
CA GLU A 71 4.88 -22.13 26.05
C GLU A 71 5.84 -22.18 27.25
N ASP A 72 6.89 -21.38 27.23
CA ASP A 72 7.91 -21.32 28.27
C ASP A 72 7.59 -20.26 29.36
N LEU A 73 6.55 -19.45 29.16
CA LEU A 73 6.14 -18.36 30.04
C LEU A 73 4.88 -18.69 30.84
N ASP A 74 4.81 -18.15 32.04
CA ASP A 74 3.63 -18.28 32.91
C ASP A 74 2.46 -17.41 32.41
N GLU A 75 1.22 -17.83 32.67
CA GLU A 75 0.00 -17.12 32.21
C GLU A 75 -0.10 -15.69 32.80
N GLU A 76 0.49 -15.42 33.96
CA GLU A 76 0.53 -14.09 34.59
C GLU A 76 1.42 -13.15 33.80
N ASP A 77 2.62 -13.60 33.41
CA ASP A 77 3.55 -12.83 32.56
C ASP A 77 2.96 -12.57 31.17
N LEU A 78 2.30 -13.58 30.59
CA LEU A 78 1.63 -13.42 29.29
C LEU A 78 0.51 -12.39 29.36
N ALA A 79 -0.27 -12.34 30.44
CA ALA A 79 -1.33 -11.35 30.60
C ALA A 79 -0.76 -9.93 30.74
N GLU A 80 0.36 -9.76 31.47
CA GLU A 80 1.03 -8.47 31.63
C GLU A 80 1.60 -7.98 30.28
N ILE A 81 2.29 -8.85 29.54
CA ILE A 81 2.82 -8.52 28.22
C ILE A 81 1.70 -8.16 27.24
N SER A 82 0.60 -8.91 27.24
CA SER A 82 -0.56 -8.63 26.38
C SER A 82 -1.17 -7.26 26.66
N GLN A 83 -1.34 -6.92 27.94
CA GLN A 83 -1.86 -5.62 28.34
C GLN A 83 -0.90 -4.49 27.90
N ASP A 84 0.39 -4.64 28.15
CA ASP A 84 1.43 -3.64 27.77
C ASP A 84 1.46 -3.40 26.26
N VAL A 85 1.38 -4.47 25.44
CA VAL A 85 1.31 -4.39 23.96
C VAL A 85 0.10 -3.58 23.52
N ARG A 86 -1.06 -3.82 24.10
CA ARG A 86 -2.32 -3.14 23.75
C ARG A 86 -2.31 -1.67 24.19
N ASP A 87 -1.85 -1.37 25.39
CA ASP A 87 -1.76 0.00 25.90
C ASP A 87 -0.78 0.81 25.04
N LYS A 88 0.35 0.23 24.68
CA LYS A 88 1.34 0.84 23.80
C LYS A 88 0.79 1.05 22.39
N PHE A 89 0.04 0.09 21.85
CA PHE A 89 -0.64 0.23 20.55
C PHE A 89 -1.65 1.36 20.57
N GLN A 90 -2.49 1.44 21.61
CA GLN A 90 -3.47 2.50 21.75
C GLN A 90 -2.80 3.89 21.86
N ALA A 91 -1.72 4.01 22.62
CA ALA A 91 -0.96 5.25 22.73
C ALA A 91 -0.36 5.69 21.37
N ASP A 92 0.14 4.75 20.57
CA ASP A 92 0.69 5.06 19.25
C ASP A 92 -0.44 5.48 18.27
N LYS A 93 -1.60 4.84 18.33
CA LYS A 93 -2.80 5.21 17.57
C LYS A 93 -3.27 6.62 17.91
N GLU A 94 -3.36 6.95 19.19
CA GLU A 94 -3.75 8.28 19.65
C GLU A 94 -2.74 9.36 19.25
N SER A 95 -1.44 9.03 19.30
CA SER A 95 -0.37 9.99 18.96
C SER A 95 -0.46 10.54 17.54
N ARG A 96 -1.05 9.82 16.60
CA ARG A 96 -1.18 10.21 15.19
C ARG A 96 -2.60 10.63 14.76
N ALA A 97 -3.58 10.62 15.68
CA ALA A 97 -4.98 10.87 15.35
C ALA A 97 -5.22 12.23 14.67
N GLU A 98 -4.54 13.30 15.12
CA GLU A 98 -4.63 14.62 14.48
C GLU A 98 -4.08 14.61 13.04
N TRP A 99 -2.98 13.91 12.83
CA TRP A 99 -2.39 13.72 11.50
C TRP A 99 -3.34 12.93 10.59
N GLU A 100 -3.97 11.85 11.07
CA GLU A 100 -4.98 11.07 10.33
C GLU A 100 -6.19 11.93 9.93
N SER A 101 -6.69 12.77 10.81
CA SER A 101 -7.87 13.62 10.54
C SER A 101 -7.69 14.55 9.34
N MET A 102 -6.45 14.90 9.01
CA MET A 102 -6.14 15.72 7.84
C MET A 102 -6.36 14.95 6.53
N PHE A 103 -6.08 13.64 6.51
CA PHE A 103 -6.32 12.82 5.33
C PHE A 103 -7.79 12.56 5.08
N GLU A 104 -8.61 12.42 6.11
CA GLU A 104 -10.05 12.28 5.97
C GLU A 104 -10.66 13.43 5.17
N LYS A 105 -10.17 14.66 5.41
CA LYS A 105 -10.56 15.85 4.64
C LYS A 105 -9.94 15.86 3.24
N GLY A 106 -8.70 15.38 3.13
CA GLY A 106 -7.97 15.32 1.86
C GLY A 106 -8.58 14.34 0.85
N PHE A 107 -9.13 13.23 1.33
CA PHE A 107 -9.77 12.23 0.47
C PHE A 107 -11.00 12.76 -0.26
N ASP A 108 -11.77 13.66 0.33
CA ASP A 108 -12.91 14.31 -0.34
C ASP A 108 -12.49 15.10 -1.60
N LEU A 109 -11.21 15.52 -1.66
CA LEU A 109 -10.64 16.27 -2.78
C LEU A 109 -10.17 15.39 -3.94
N LEU A 110 -10.24 14.05 -3.80
CA LEU A 110 -9.92 13.14 -4.90
C LEU A 110 -11.02 13.10 -5.97
N GLY A 111 -12.27 13.39 -5.58
CA GLY A 111 -13.39 13.47 -6.53
C GLY A 111 -13.76 12.15 -7.19
N LEU A 112 -13.54 11.02 -6.52
CA LEU A 112 -13.80 9.68 -7.07
C LEU A 112 -15.29 9.30 -7.07
N LYS A 113 -16.09 9.95 -6.20
CA LYS A 113 -17.53 9.70 -6.11
C LYS A 113 -18.32 10.71 -6.91
N ILE A 114 -19.25 10.24 -7.72
CA ILE A 114 -20.25 11.07 -8.35
C ILE A 114 -21.28 11.42 -7.27
N GLN A 115 -21.44 12.71 -6.96
CA GLN A 115 -22.36 13.20 -5.94
C GLN A 115 -23.43 14.06 -6.59
N GLU A 116 -24.66 13.95 -6.06
CA GLU A 116 -25.73 14.91 -6.30
C GLU A 116 -25.86 15.79 -5.07
N THR A 117 -26.07 17.07 -5.24
CA THR A 117 -26.28 18.00 -4.13
C THR A 117 -27.50 18.88 -4.36
N THR A 118 -28.14 19.21 -3.26
CA THR A 118 -29.22 20.19 -3.20
C THR A 118 -28.75 21.53 -2.63
N GLU A 119 -27.47 21.63 -2.24
CA GLU A 119 -26.88 22.85 -1.69
C GLU A 119 -25.84 23.44 -2.63
N PRO A 120 -25.80 24.77 -2.85
CA PRO A 120 -26.72 25.80 -2.32
C PRO A 120 -28.10 25.83 -3.00
N PHE A 121 -28.30 25.05 -4.07
CA PHE A 121 -29.60 24.86 -4.76
C PHE A 121 -29.58 23.46 -5.42
N GLU A 122 -30.78 22.96 -5.74
CA GLU A 122 -30.92 21.66 -6.41
C GLU A 122 -30.29 21.68 -7.81
N GLY A 123 -29.37 20.73 -8.07
CA GLY A 123 -28.61 20.68 -9.31
C GLY A 123 -27.37 21.59 -9.34
N ALA A 124 -26.90 22.11 -8.19
CA ALA A 124 -25.65 22.82 -8.07
C ALA A 124 -24.47 21.93 -8.51
N CYS A 125 -23.38 22.55 -8.96
CA CYS A 125 -22.20 21.84 -9.44
C CYS A 125 -21.48 21.10 -8.30
N THR A 126 -21.34 19.77 -8.44
CA THR A 126 -20.62 18.90 -7.49
C THR A 126 -19.21 18.54 -7.93
N ALA A 127 -18.79 18.95 -9.13
CA ALA A 127 -17.51 18.61 -9.70
C ALA A 127 -16.35 18.99 -8.76
N VAL A 128 -15.35 18.10 -8.66
CA VAL A 128 -14.09 18.32 -7.95
C VAL A 128 -13.00 18.49 -8.99
N HIS A 129 -12.13 19.49 -8.79
CA HIS A 129 -11.00 19.70 -9.70
C HIS A 129 -10.00 18.57 -9.56
N PRO A 130 -9.58 17.88 -10.64
CA PRO A 130 -8.78 16.65 -10.59
C PRO A 130 -7.29 16.86 -10.31
N LEU A 131 -6.85 18.05 -9.84
CA LEU A 131 -5.45 18.40 -9.67
C LEU A 131 -4.69 17.39 -8.79
N LEU A 132 -5.27 16.97 -7.68
CA LEU A 132 -4.65 16.05 -6.72
C LEU A 132 -4.51 14.65 -7.30
N ILE A 133 -5.62 14.10 -7.82
CA ILE A 133 -5.64 12.74 -8.35
C ILE A 133 -4.79 12.62 -9.62
N GLU A 134 -4.82 13.62 -10.49
CA GLU A 134 -4.00 13.67 -11.71
C GLU A 134 -2.51 13.65 -11.38
N SER A 135 -2.09 14.41 -10.36
CA SER A 135 -0.70 14.44 -9.91
C SER A 135 -0.25 13.10 -9.34
N ALA A 136 -1.10 12.42 -8.57
CA ALA A 136 -0.81 11.10 -8.01
C ALA A 136 -0.70 10.03 -9.10
N VAL A 137 -1.62 10.01 -10.06
CA VAL A 137 -1.60 9.06 -11.18
C VAL A 137 -0.39 9.29 -12.09
N LYS A 138 -0.05 10.55 -12.37
CA LYS A 138 1.16 10.89 -13.15
C LYS A 138 2.43 10.42 -12.45
N PHE A 139 2.51 10.58 -11.12
CA PHE A 139 3.65 10.08 -10.35
C PHE A 139 3.72 8.55 -10.44
N GLN A 140 2.62 7.84 -10.16
CA GLN A 140 2.55 6.38 -10.22
C GLN A 140 3.02 5.86 -11.60
N ALA A 141 2.47 6.40 -12.68
CA ALA A 141 2.81 5.98 -14.04
C ALA A 141 4.30 6.16 -14.38
N LYS A 142 4.87 7.31 -14.01
CA LYS A 142 6.31 7.59 -14.27
C LYS A 142 7.20 6.74 -13.39
N ALA A 143 6.89 6.63 -12.09
CA ALA A 143 7.68 5.85 -11.15
C ALA A 143 7.66 4.35 -11.50
N SER A 144 6.50 3.81 -11.92
CA SER A 144 6.39 2.42 -12.36
C SER A 144 7.28 2.14 -13.58
N GLN A 145 7.30 3.03 -14.57
CA GLN A 145 8.16 2.87 -15.76
C GLN A 145 9.66 2.93 -15.44
N GLU A 146 10.05 3.79 -14.49
CA GLU A 146 11.48 3.94 -14.12
C GLU A 146 11.95 2.81 -13.21
N LEU A 147 11.09 2.29 -12.31
CA LEU A 147 11.44 1.25 -11.36
C LEU A 147 11.39 -0.16 -11.96
N PHE A 148 10.56 -0.36 -12.99
CA PHE A 148 10.41 -1.65 -13.68
C PHE A 148 10.74 -1.52 -15.18
N PRO A 149 12.01 -1.24 -15.52
CA PRO A 149 12.45 -1.20 -16.91
C PRO A 149 12.42 -2.61 -17.53
N PRO A 150 12.31 -2.76 -18.87
CA PRO A 150 12.27 -4.04 -19.55
C PRO A 150 13.47 -4.97 -19.27
N GLY A 151 14.60 -4.42 -18.84
CA GLY A 151 15.79 -5.18 -18.45
C GLY A 151 15.79 -5.70 -17.01
N GLY A 152 14.70 -5.51 -16.28
CA GLY A 152 14.56 -5.88 -14.87
C GLY A 152 14.86 -4.72 -13.90
N PRO A 153 14.26 -4.76 -12.69
CA PRO A 153 14.36 -3.69 -11.69
C PRO A 153 15.72 -3.61 -10.98
N VAL A 154 16.50 -4.69 -11.01
CA VAL A 154 17.78 -4.78 -10.29
C VAL A 154 18.93 -4.64 -11.25
N LYS A 155 19.91 -3.80 -10.89
CA LYS A 155 21.21 -3.68 -11.55
C LYS A 155 22.32 -3.86 -10.52
N SER A 156 23.32 -4.65 -10.87
CA SER A 156 24.50 -4.84 -10.03
C SER A 156 25.57 -3.77 -10.29
N GLN A 157 26.27 -3.34 -9.26
CA GLN A 157 27.41 -2.43 -9.35
C GLN A 157 28.58 -2.98 -8.54
N ILE A 158 29.74 -3.11 -9.19
CA ILE A 158 30.95 -3.55 -8.53
C ILE A 158 31.60 -2.36 -7.83
N LEU A 159 31.83 -2.49 -6.52
CA LEU A 159 32.58 -1.52 -5.74
C LEU A 159 34.06 -1.94 -5.67
N GLY A 160 34.98 -1.02 -6.01
CA GLY A 160 36.41 -1.25 -6.00
C GLY A 160 36.96 -1.74 -7.36
N ASN A 161 38.01 -2.59 -7.32
CA ASN A 161 38.68 -3.07 -8.54
C ASN A 161 37.76 -4.04 -9.31
N VAL A 162 37.54 -3.74 -10.58
CA VAL A 162 36.79 -4.57 -11.51
C VAL A 162 37.68 -5.67 -12.04
N THR A 163 37.31 -6.93 -11.89
CA THR A 163 37.94 -8.09 -12.50
C THR A 163 36.89 -8.88 -13.29
N PRO A 164 37.29 -9.62 -14.33
CA PRO A 164 36.33 -10.41 -15.13
C PRO A 164 35.51 -11.40 -14.29
N GLU A 165 36.11 -11.98 -13.25
CA GLU A 165 35.42 -12.89 -12.33
C GLU A 165 34.33 -12.18 -11.52
N LYS A 166 34.61 -10.97 -11.02
CA LYS A 166 33.65 -10.15 -10.31
C LYS A 166 32.51 -9.67 -11.22
N GLU A 167 32.80 -9.36 -12.49
CA GLU A 167 31.77 -9.03 -13.47
C GLU A 167 30.82 -10.20 -13.72
N GLN A 168 31.35 -11.41 -13.91
CA GLN A 168 30.52 -12.60 -14.06
C GLN A 168 29.69 -12.88 -12.80
N GLN A 169 30.26 -12.71 -11.62
CA GLN A 169 29.53 -12.87 -10.36
C GLN A 169 28.41 -11.80 -10.23
N ALA A 170 28.70 -10.55 -10.53
CA ALA A 170 27.74 -9.46 -10.49
C ALA A 170 26.55 -9.73 -11.44
N ASN A 171 26.83 -10.18 -12.67
CA ASN A 171 25.80 -10.54 -13.64
C ASN A 171 24.93 -11.72 -13.16
N ARG A 172 25.53 -12.74 -12.53
CA ARG A 172 24.75 -13.85 -11.95
C ARG A 172 23.83 -13.37 -10.83
N VAL A 173 24.35 -12.52 -9.93
CA VAL A 173 23.55 -11.93 -8.84
C VAL A 173 22.39 -11.08 -9.41
N GLU A 174 22.67 -10.23 -10.42
CA GLU A 174 21.66 -9.41 -11.09
C GLU A 174 20.54 -10.27 -11.71
N ASN A 175 20.93 -11.28 -12.48
CA ASN A 175 19.97 -12.20 -13.12
C ASN A 175 19.14 -12.98 -12.08
N PHE A 176 19.78 -13.46 -11.01
CA PHE A 176 19.08 -14.19 -9.96
C PHE A 176 18.10 -13.30 -9.19
N MET A 177 18.49 -12.08 -8.83
CA MET A 177 17.61 -11.14 -8.14
C MET A 177 16.43 -10.70 -9.02
N ASN A 178 16.69 -10.45 -10.32
CA ASN A 178 15.61 -10.15 -11.26
C ASN A 178 14.65 -11.33 -11.38
N TYR A 179 15.15 -12.56 -11.55
CA TYR A 179 14.33 -13.77 -11.57
C TYR A 179 13.50 -13.92 -10.29
N GLN A 180 14.11 -13.68 -9.14
CA GLN A 180 13.41 -13.76 -7.85
C GLN A 180 12.25 -12.78 -7.75
N ILE A 181 12.46 -11.53 -8.18
CA ILE A 181 11.46 -10.45 -8.08
C ILE A 181 10.36 -10.62 -9.14
N THR A 182 10.69 -11.06 -10.36
CA THR A 182 9.73 -11.12 -11.47
C THR A 182 8.98 -12.45 -11.57
N GLU A 183 9.62 -13.56 -11.18
CA GLU A 183 9.06 -14.91 -11.38
C GLU A 183 8.70 -15.61 -10.07
N GLN A 184 9.59 -15.52 -9.05
CA GLN A 184 9.33 -16.18 -7.77
C GLN A 184 8.37 -15.41 -6.86
N MET A 185 8.29 -14.10 -7.03
CA MET A 185 7.42 -13.20 -6.24
C MET A 185 6.38 -12.52 -7.16
N PRO A 186 5.36 -13.24 -7.64
CA PRO A 186 4.40 -12.71 -8.60
C PRO A 186 3.60 -11.51 -8.06
N GLU A 187 3.44 -11.43 -6.73
CA GLU A 187 2.78 -10.32 -6.05
C GLU A 187 3.62 -9.04 -6.01
N TYR A 188 4.93 -9.10 -6.26
CA TYR A 188 5.84 -7.99 -6.01
C TYR A 188 5.49 -6.74 -6.80
N PHE A 189 5.16 -6.88 -8.08
CA PHE A 189 4.80 -5.77 -8.96
C PHE A 189 3.47 -5.13 -8.53
N ASP A 190 2.43 -5.93 -8.32
CA ASP A 190 1.10 -5.44 -7.96
C ASP A 190 1.11 -4.71 -6.60
N GLU A 191 1.80 -5.29 -5.61
CA GLU A 191 1.98 -4.69 -4.30
C GLU A 191 2.80 -3.38 -4.35
N PHE A 192 3.76 -3.32 -5.27
CA PHE A 192 4.55 -2.12 -5.47
C PHE A 192 3.74 -1.03 -6.18
N GLU A 193 2.93 -1.39 -7.18
CA GLU A 193 2.07 -0.47 -7.91
C GLU A 193 1.02 0.16 -6.98
N ARG A 194 0.40 -0.65 -6.11
CA ARG A 194 -0.50 -0.15 -5.06
C ARG A 194 0.22 0.85 -4.14
N MET A 195 1.42 0.53 -3.69
CA MET A 195 2.23 1.43 -2.87
C MET A 195 2.53 2.75 -3.59
N LEU A 196 2.87 2.72 -4.89
CA LEU A 196 3.18 3.91 -5.68
C LEU A 196 1.98 4.85 -5.85
N PHE A 197 0.76 4.36 -5.73
CA PHE A 197 -0.42 5.21 -5.71
C PHE A 197 -0.66 5.84 -4.32
N HIS A 198 -0.51 5.07 -3.25
CA HIS A 198 -0.74 5.53 -1.88
C HIS A 198 0.34 6.49 -1.38
N LEU A 199 1.61 6.20 -1.70
CA LEU A 199 2.76 6.95 -1.24
C LEU A 199 2.70 8.46 -1.56
N PRO A 200 2.45 8.91 -2.80
CA PRO A 200 2.37 10.33 -3.11
C PRO A 200 1.18 11.01 -2.44
N LEU A 201 0.06 10.35 -2.26
CA LEU A 201 -1.13 10.94 -1.65
C LEU A 201 -0.91 11.23 -0.16
N ILE A 202 -0.49 10.22 0.57
CA ILE A 202 -0.41 10.23 2.04
C ILE A 202 0.96 10.72 2.52
N GLY A 203 2.02 10.36 1.79
CA GLY A 203 3.41 10.74 2.13
C GLY A 203 4.22 9.66 2.82
N SER A 204 3.58 8.60 3.30
CA SER A 204 4.23 7.44 3.92
C SER A 204 3.59 6.15 3.45
N ALA A 205 4.42 5.14 3.21
CA ALA A 205 4.02 3.79 2.87
C ALA A 205 5.02 2.79 3.44
N PHE A 206 4.58 1.58 3.68
CA PHE A 206 5.42 0.54 4.27
C PHE A 206 5.39 -0.71 3.40
N LYS A 207 6.50 -1.45 3.42
CA LYS A 207 6.55 -2.82 2.90
C LYS A 207 7.07 -3.73 3.99
N LYS A 208 6.43 -4.88 4.17
CA LYS A 208 6.90 -5.98 4.99
C LYS A 208 7.68 -6.94 4.11
N VAL A 209 8.90 -7.28 4.50
CA VAL A 209 9.76 -8.22 3.78
C VAL A 209 10.15 -9.33 4.73
N TYR A 210 9.78 -10.55 4.40
CA TYR A 210 10.06 -11.72 5.22
C TYR A 210 10.16 -12.98 4.35
N TYR A 211 10.65 -14.07 4.94
CA TYR A 211 10.65 -15.37 4.31
C TYR A 211 9.42 -16.14 4.80
N ASP A 212 8.57 -16.55 3.86
CA ASP A 212 7.38 -17.35 4.18
C ASP A 212 7.76 -18.84 4.14
N ALA A 213 7.70 -19.48 5.31
CA ALA A 213 8.04 -20.89 5.44
C ALA A 213 7.05 -21.83 4.72
N ASN A 214 5.78 -21.42 4.58
CA ASN A 214 4.76 -22.19 3.88
C ASN A 214 4.95 -22.13 2.37
N LEU A 215 5.30 -20.94 1.85
CA LEU A 215 5.58 -20.73 0.42
C LEU A 215 7.02 -21.07 0.05
N LYS A 216 7.90 -21.28 1.03
CA LYS A 216 9.33 -21.54 0.86
C LYS A 216 10.04 -20.50 -0.02
N ARG A 217 9.63 -19.22 0.08
CA ARG A 217 10.21 -18.10 -0.69
C ARG A 217 10.12 -16.79 0.08
N PRO A 218 10.94 -15.79 -0.28
CA PRO A 218 10.75 -14.44 0.24
C PRO A 218 9.44 -13.83 -0.30
N VAL A 219 8.84 -12.98 0.53
CA VAL A 219 7.59 -12.27 0.26
C VAL A 219 7.81 -10.79 0.56
N SER A 220 7.22 -9.92 -0.23
CA SER A 220 7.27 -8.47 -0.05
C SER A 220 5.88 -7.88 -0.23
N GLU A 221 5.21 -7.60 0.88
CA GLU A 221 3.83 -7.09 0.92
C GLU A 221 3.79 -5.59 1.16
N PHE A 222 2.86 -4.92 0.52
CA PHE A 222 2.53 -3.54 0.85
C PHE A 222 1.67 -3.51 2.11
N VAL A 223 2.09 -2.72 3.09
CA VAL A 223 1.32 -2.48 4.31
C VAL A 223 0.75 -1.07 4.27
N PRO A 224 -0.58 -0.94 4.19
CA PRO A 224 -1.24 0.36 4.20
C PRO A 224 -1.01 1.09 5.54
N ILE A 225 -1.13 2.41 5.50
CA ILE A 225 -0.85 3.26 6.65
C ILE A 225 -1.79 3.01 7.84
N ASP A 226 -3.02 2.60 7.58
CA ASP A 226 -4.04 2.26 8.57
C ASP A 226 -3.82 0.91 9.26
N GLN A 227 -2.88 0.11 8.74
CA GLN A 227 -2.49 -1.18 9.33
C GLN A 227 -1.11 -1.13 10.01
N PHE A 228 -0.41 0.00 9.97
CA PHE A 228 0.93 0.11 10.56
C PHE A 228 1.04 1.33 11.47
N TYR A 229 1.31 1.09 12.74
CA TYR A 229 1.31 2.09 13.80
C TYR A 229 2.70 2.24 14.42
N VAL A 230 3.17 3.48 14.47
CA VAL A 230 4.41 3.90 15.12
C VAL A 230 4.13 5.22 15.83
N SER A 231 4.76 5.45 16.96
CA SER A 231 4.67 6.75 17.64
C SER A 231 4.97 7.91 16.68
N TYR A 232 4.10 8.90 16.65
CA TYR A 232 4.27 10.10 15.80
C TYR A 232 5.62 10.79 16.00
N TYR A 233 6.17 10.70 17.19
CA TYR A 233 7.44 11.34 17.58
C TYR A 233 8.68 10.51 17.30
N ALA A 234 8.54 9.29 16.81
CA ALA A 234 9.68 8.46 16.44
C ALA A 234 10.47 9.09 15.28
N SER A 235 11.79 8.97 15.30
CA SER A 235 12.63 9.52 14.22
C SER A 235 12.73 8.60 12.99
N ASN A 236 12.78 7.30 13.19
CA ASN A 236 12.81 6.27 12.15
C ASN A 236 12.53 4.89 12.75
N LEU A 237 12.27 3.85 11.90
CA LEU A 237 11.97 2.49 12.34
C LEU A 237 13.10 1.82 13.13
N ARG A 238 14.36 2.15 12.83
CA ARG A 238 15.50 1.54 13.53
C ARG A 238 15.60 2.00 14.98
N LYS A 239 15.28 3.28 15.23
CA LYS A 239 15.34 3.91 16.55
C LYS A 239 14.01 3.91 17.29
N ALA A 240 12.94 3.48 16.63
CA ALA A 240 11.64 3.35 17.27
C ALA A 240 11.70 2.21 18.29
N ASP A 241 11.27 2.49 19.52
CA ASP A 241 11.23 1.49 20.59
C ASP A 241 10.27 0.36 20.25
N ARG A 242 9.18 0.70 19.55
CA ARG A 242 8.17 -0.25 19.08
C ARG A 242 7.48 0.21 17.82
N TYR A 243 6.86 -0.74 17.13
CA TYR A 243 5.88 -0.51 16.07
C TYR A 243 4.95 -1.72 15.98
N THR A 244 3.71 -1.47 15.58
CA THR A 244 2.66 -2.49 15.53
C THR A 244 2.10 -2.60 14.11
N HIS A 245 2.03 -3.81 13.60
CA HIS A 245 1.35 -4.17 12.36
C HIS A 245 0.04 -4.88 12.69
N VAL A 246 -1.08 -4.32 12.25
CA VAL A 246 -2.41 -4.90 12.39
C VAL A 246 -2.65 -5.85 11.23
N ILE A 247 -2.88 -7.12 11.51
CA ILE A 247 -3.04 -8.18 10.51
C ILE A 247 -4.45 -8.75 10.64
N TYR A 248 -5.16 -8.83 9.54
CA TYR A 248 -6.44 -9.51 9.47
C TYR A 248 -6.25 -10.93 8.94
N ARG A 249 -6.68 -11.93 9.71
CA ARG A 249 -6.53 -13.35 9.36
C ARG A 249 -7.89 -14.04 9.30
N SER A 250 -8.14 -14.72 8.18
CA SER A 250 -9.31 -15.61 8.09
C SER A 250 -9.16 -16.80 9.05
N PRO A 251 -10.26 -17.40 9.52
CA PRO A 251 -10.19 -18.61 10.36
C PRO A 251 -9.40 -19.75 9.72
N VAL A 252 -9.46 -19.85 8.38
CA VAL A 252 -8.73 -20.89 7.62
C VAL A 252 -7.23 -20.63 7.65
N ASP A 253 -6.81 -19.37 7.44
CA ASP A 253 -5.39 -19.02 7.44
C ASP A 253 -4.79 -19.10 8.84
N LEU A 254 -5.53 -18.66 9.86
CA LEU A 254 -5.11 -18.82 11.25
C LEU A 254 -4.92 -20.30 11.62
N ALA A 255 -5.85 -21.18 11.19
CA ALA A 255 -5.72 -22.62 11.42
C ALA A 255 -4.53 -23.25 10.67
N LYS A 256 -4.10 -22.69 9.52
CA LYS A 256 -2.85 -23.09 8.87
C LYS A 256 -1.63 -22.65 9.66
N ASP A 257 -1.63 -21.39 10.13
CA ASP A 257 -0.54 -20.81 10.89
C ASP A 257 -0.33 -21.55 12.22
N ILE A 258 -1.41 -22.00 12.88
CA ILE A 258 -1.35 -22.88 14.06
C ILE A 258 -0.74 -24.25 13.72
N ARG A 259 -1.22 -24.90 12.65
CA ARG A 259 -0.69 -26.21 12.22
C ARG A 259 0.79 -26.18 11.82
N THR A 260 1.27 -25.06 11.32
CA THR A 260 2.69 -24.89 10.97
C THR A 260 3.55 -24.45 12.15
N GLY A 261 2.96 -24.29 13.34
CA GLY A 261 3.69 -23.88 14.56
C GLY A 261 4.10 -22.41 14.57
N ILE A 262 3.47 -21.59 13.72
CA ILE A 262 3.68 -20.14 13.75
C ILE A 262 3.01 -19.58 15.00
N TYR A 263 1.78 -20.00 15.28
CA TYR A 263 1.01 -19.62 16.46
C TYR A 263 0.73 -20.83 17.36
N ARG A 264 0.57 -20.59 18.66
CA ARG A 264 0.17 -21.63 19.61
C ARG A 264 -1.29 -22.04 19.37
N ASP A 265 -1.62 -23.28 19.72
CA ASP A 265 -2.98 -23.82 19.64
C ASP A 265 -3.74 -23.51 20.93
N ILE A 266 -4.68 -22.56 20.86
CA ILE A 266 -5.53 -22.14 21.97
C ILE A 266 -6.96 -21.93 21.49
N ASP A 267 -7.91 -22.09 22.43
CA ASP A 267 -9.30 -21.78 22.18
C ASP A 267 -9.50 -20.25 22.07
N LEU A 268 -9.78 -19.80 20.84
CA LEU A 268 -10.11 -18.40 20.55
C LEU A 268 -11.64 -18.25 20.43
N PRO A 269 -12.19 -17.06 20.73
CA PRO A 269 -13.59 -16.76 20.45
C PRO A 269 -13.86 -16.86 18.94
N GLU A 270 -15.14 -16.92 18.56
CA GLU A 270 -15.50 -16.88 17.15
C GLU A 270 -14.98 -15.58 16.49
N ALA A 271 -14.43 -15.73 15.29
CA ALA A 271 -13.97 -14.59 14.52
C ALA A 271 -15.12 -13.60 14.28
N THR A 272 -14.83 -12.33 14.38
CA THR A 272 -15.81 -11.26 14.18
C THR A 272 -15.51 -10.49 12.91
N ASN A 273 -16.49 -9.75 12.39
CA ASN A 273 -16.24 -8.82 11.32
C ASN A 273 -15.36 -7.68 11.85
N PRO A 274 -14.18 -7.42 11.25
CA PRO A 274 -13.34 -6.33 11.73
C PRO A 274 -14.07 -5.00 11.59
N GLU A 275 -14.02 -4.18 12.63
CA GLU A 275 -14.54 -2.83 12.54
C GLU A 275 -13.66 -2.01 11.61
N PRO A 276 -14.25 -1.36 10.56
CA PRO A 276 -13.47 -0.55 9.66
C PRO A 276 -12.88 0.65 10.42
N THR A 277 -11.62 0.96 10.18
CA THR A 277 -10.99 2.16 10.73
C THR A 277 -11.69 3.42 10.18
N SER A 278 -11.57 4.56 10.84
CA SER A 278 -12.09 5.84 10.31
C SER A 278 -11.53 6.13 8.92
N PHE A 279 -10.26 5.78 8.71
CA PHE A 279 -9.55 5.91 7.44
C PHE A 279 -10.14 5.01 6.34
N SER A 280 -10.30 3.71 6.59
CA SER A 280 -10.89 2.77 5.61
C SER A 280 -12.35 3.08 5.33
N SER A 281 -13.16 3.41 6.36
CA SER A 281 -14.54 3.86 6.20
C SER A 281 -14.66 5.09 5.30
N LYS A 282 -13.73 6.03 5.44
CA LYS A 282 -13.70 7.23 4.60
C LYS A 282 -13.33 6.90 3.16
N MET A 283 -12.35 6.01 2.95
CA MET A 283 -11.98 5.53 1.62
C MET A 283 -13.17 4.85 0.92
N ASP A 284 -13.86 3.96 1.59
CA ASP A 284 -15.06 3.29 1.06
C ASP A 284 -16.14 4.29 0.68
N THR A 285 -16.40 5.26 1.54
CA THR A 285 -17.38 6.33 1.28
C THR A 285 -17.03 7.14 0.03
N ILE A 286 -15.75 7.45 -0.20
CA ILE A 286 -15.27 8.24 -1.34
C ILE A 286 -15.36 7.45 -2.64
N ILE A 287 -15.13 6.14 -2.60
CA ILE A 287 -15.30 5.24 -3.74
C ILE A 287 -16.80 5.00 -4.03
N GLY A 288 -17.68 5.32 -3.08
CA GLY A 288 -19.11 5.12 -3.20
C GLY A 288 -19.58 3.76 -2.68
N VAL A 289 -18.72 3.04 -1.97
CA VAL A 289 -19.06 1.83 -1.26
C VAL A 289 -19.59 2.20 0.13
N SER A 290 -20.67 1.58 0.56
CA SER A 290 -21.11 1.73 1.95
C SER A 290 -20.10 1.00 2.85
N PRO A 291 -19.61 1.63 3.93
CA PRO A 291 -18.73 0.96 4.89
C PRO A 291 -19.54 -0.06 5.71
N THR A 292 -19.95 -1.10 5.04
CA THR A 292 -20.41 -2.32 5.67
C THR A 292 -19.16 -3.17 5.79
N GLY A 293 -18.70 -3.44 6.98
CA GLY A 293 -17.56 -4.34 7.19
C GLY A 293 -17.69 -5.59 6.32
N THR A 294 -16.58 -6.22 6.01
CA THR A 294 -16.61 -7.49 5.27
C THR A 294 -17.58 -8.44 5.99
N ASN A 295 -18.45 -9.12 5.25
CA ASN A 295 -19.32 -10.16 5.85
C ASN A 295 -18.51 -11.42 6.22
N ASP A 296 -17.20 -11.40 5.97
CA ASP A 296 -16.30 -12.51 6.26
C ASP A 296 -15.64 -12.26 7.61
N PRO A 297 -15.94 -13.10 8.63
CA PRO A 297 -15.33 -12.97 9.94
C PRO A 297 -13.84 -13.20 9.88
N GLN A 298 -13.07 -12.33 10.53
CA GLN A 298 -11.61 -12.37 10.59
C GLN A 298 -11.14 -12.15 12.03
N TYR A 299 -9.96 -12.68 12.34
CA TYR A 299 -9.24 -12.35 13.56
C TYR A 299 -8.37 -11.13 13.33
N THR A 300 -8.40 -10.19 14.26
CA THR A 300 -7.52 -9.02 14.26
C THR A 300 -6.31 -9.33 15.13
N LEU A 301 -5.15 -9.42 14.52
CA LEU A 301 -3.88 -9.71 15.20
C LEU A 301 -3.03 -8.45 15.27
N LEU A 302 -2.51 -8.16 16.45
CA LEU A 302 -1.55 -7.09 16.71
C LEU A 302 -0.14 -7.69 16.75
N GLU A 303 0.61 -7.60 15.67
CA GLU A 303 2.02 -7.97 15.61
C GLU A 303 2.86 -6.78 16.02
N GLN A 304 3.35 -6.78 17.26
CA GLN A 304 4.18 -5.69 17.78
C GLN A 304 5.64 -6.12 17.85
N HIS A 305 6.50 -5.33 17.23
CA HIS A 305 7.95 -5.41 17.37
C HIS A 305 8.38 -4.46 18.49
N CYS A 306 8.83 -5.01 19.60
CA CYS A 306 9.14 -4.24 20.82
C CYS A 306 10.36 -4.83 21.55
N TYR A 307 10.75 -4.19 22.63
CA TYR A 307 11.78 -4.67 23.54
C TYR A 307 11.13 -5.17 24.81
N LEU A 308 11.49 -6.39 25.26
CA LEU A 308 11.00 -7.04 26.46
C LEU A 308 12.16 -7.65 27.24
N GLU A 309 12.00 -7.75 28.56
CA GLU A 309 12.90 -8.44 29.48
C GLU A 309 12.32 -9.81 29.80
N ILE A 310 12.66 -10.85 29.02
CA ILE A 310 12.10 -12.20 29.17
C ILE A 310 13.18 -13.19 29.63
N GLU A 311 14.30 -13.23 28.96
CA GLU A 311 15.35 -14.23 29.15
C GLU A 311 16.57 -13.68 29.92
N GLU A 312 16.80 -12.40 29.83
CA GLU A 312 17.93 -11.71 30.41
C GLU A 312 17.46 -10.52 31.27
N ASP A 313 18.30 -10.04 32.16
CA ASP A 313 18.03 -8.88 33.03
C ASP A 313 18.05 -7.52 32.25
N TYR A 314 17.97 -7.58 30.91
CA TYR A 314 17.93 -6.40 30.05
C TYR A 314 16.99 -6.65 28.85
N ALA A 315 16.44 -5.56 28.33
CA ALA A 315 15.45 -5.60 27.24
C ALA A 315 16.06 -6.01 25.90
N LEU A 316 15.55 -7.09 25.34
CA LEU A 316 15.90 -7.61 24.01
C LEU A 316 14.76 -7.41 23.00
N PRO A 317 15.06 -7.39 21.69
CA PRO A 317 14.03 -7.22 20.67
C PRO A 317 13.25 -8.53 20.44
N TYR A 318 11.91 -8.43 20.56
CA TYR A 318 10.95 -9.51 20.29
C TYR A 318 9.86 -9.07 19.32
N ILE A 319 9.20 -10.07 18.74
CA ILE A 319 7.96 -9.92 17.98
C ILE A 319 6.87 -10.62 18.78
N VAL A 320 5.89 -9.86 19.22
CA VAL A 320 4.74 -10.36 20.00
C VAL A 320 3.49 -10.25 19.13
N THR A 321 2.75 -11.35 19.00
CA THR A 321 1.48 -11.35 18.28
C THR A 321 0.35 -11.63 19.28
N VAL A 322 -0.57 -10.68 19.41
CA VAL A 322 -1.73 -10.72 20.30
C VAL A 322 -2.99 -10.72 19.46
N GLU A 323 -3.95 -11.57 19.80
CA GLU A 323 -5.30 -11.47 19.25
C GLU A 323 -6.09 -10.39 20.01
N GLU A 324 -6.62 -9.38 19.28
CA GLU A 324 -7.16 -8.16 19.87
C GLU A 324 -8.39 -8.40 20.76
N GLN A 325 -9.30 -9.30 20.35
CA GLN A 325 -10.57 -9.52 21.05
C GLN A 325 -10.38 -10.37 22.33
N SER A 326 -9.67 -11.50 22.23
CA SER A 326 -9.41 -12.38 23.38
C SER A 326 -8.29 -11.89 24.27
N GLN A 327 -7.47 -10.98 23.75
CA GLN A 327 -6.27 -10.46 24.43
C GLN A 327 -5.21 -11.54 24.69
N GLN A 328 -5.29 -12.66 23.98
CA GLN A 328 -4.37 -13.76 24.14
C GLN A 328 -3.16 -13.62 23.24
N ILE A 329 -1.99 -13.96 23.76
CA ILE A 329 -0.76 -13.98 22.98
C ILE A 329 -0.69 -15.28 22.19
N LEU A 330 -0.52 -15.17 20.88
CA LEU A 330 -0.39 -16.30 19.97
C LEU A 330 1.08 -16.68 19.74
N SER A 331 1.98 -15.69 19.77
CA SER A 331 3.39 -15.91 19.47
C SER A 331 4.27 -14.86 20.12
N ILE A 332 5.38 -15.29 20.69
CA ILE A 332 6.52 -14.45 21.09
C ILE A 332 7.78 -15.04 20.47
N ARG A 333 8.47 -14.25 19.63
CA ARG A 333 9.68 -14.72 18.93
C ARG A 333 10.79 -13.71 19.07
N ARG A 334 12.02 -14.21 19.15
CA ARG A 334 13.24 -13.37 19.14
C ARG A 334 13.37 -12.65 17.81
N ASN A 335 13.63 -11.35 17.84
CA ASN A 335 13.80 -10.50 16.66
C ASN A 335 15.26 -10.04 16.49
N TYR A 336 16.20 -10.94 16.74
CA TYR A 336 17.64 -10.70 16.54
C TYR A 336 18.31 -11.99 16.06
N LYS A 337 19.49 -11.87 15.48
CA LYS A 337 20.22 -13.03 14.95
C LYS A 337 20.98 -13.74 16.07
N LYS A 338 20.98 -15.09 16.06
CA LYS A 338 21.71 -15.93 17.02
C LYS A 338 23.20 -15.57 17.11
N ASP A 339 23.81 -15.24 15.97
CA ASP A 339 25.25 -14.97 15.87
C ASP A 339 25.63 -13.50 16.15
N ASP A 340 24.63 -12.64 16.34
CA ASP A 340 24.85 -11.21 16.58
C ASP A 340 25.14 -10.95 18.07
N LYS A 341 26.38 -10.58 18.38
CA LYS A 341 26.79 -10.25 19.74
C LYS A 341 26.08 -9.01 20.32
N ASN A 342 25.61 -8.11 19.46
CA ASN A 342 24.91 -6.89 19.85
C ASN A 342 23.40 -7.11 19.96
N GLN A 343 22.88 -8.25 19.51
CA GLN A 343 21.46 -8.61 19.51
C GLN A 343 20.60 -7.49 18.89
N GLU A 344 21.08 -6.91 17.78
CA GLU A 344 20.37 -5.81 17.10
C GLU A 344 19.06 -6.30 16.49
N LYS A 345 18.04 -5.43 16.59
CA LYS A 345 16.71 -5.68 16.02
C LYS A 345 16.79 -5.90 14.51
N VAL A 346 16.26 -7.04 14.05
CA VAL A 346 16.06 -7.30 12.61
C VAL A 346 14.90 -6.46 12.09
N SER A 347 15.12 -5.78 10.97
CA SER A 347 14.11 -4.93 10.36
C SER A 347 13.36 -5.71 9.27
N HIS A 348 12.10 -6.04 9.53
CA HIS A 348 11.19 -6.67 8.57
C HIS A 348 10.39 -5.65 7.75
N PHE A 349 10.41 -4.38 8.15
CA PHE A 349 9.65 -3.32 7.50
C PHE A 349 10.57 -2.28 6.89
N VAL A 350 10.17 -1.81 5.71
CA VAL A 350 10.81 -0.70 4.98
C VAL A 350 9.83 0.45 4.92
N HIS A 351 10.25 1.61 5.41
CA HIS A 351 9.48 2.84 5.36
C HIS A 351 9.86 3.68 4.15
N TYR A 352 8.90 3.92 3.27
CA TYR A 352 9.02 4.82 2.13
C TYR A 352 8.37 6.15 2.48
N ARG A 353 9.09 7.24 2.25
CA ARG A 353 8.59 8.60 2.45
C ARG A 353 8.61 9.36 1.13
N PHE A 354 7.49 9.96 0.75
CA PHE A 354 7.42 10.78 -0.46
C PHE A 354 8.27 12.05 -0.30
N VAL A 355 8.00 12.84 0.74
CA VAL A 355 8.85 13.92 1.20
C VAL A 355 9.07 13.77 2.70
N PRO A 356 10.32 13.80 3.20
CA PRO A 356 10.57 13.71 4.63
C PRO A 356 9.83 14.80 5.41
N GLY A 357 9.08 14.40 6.44
CA GLY A 357 8.35 15.29 7.34
C GLY A 357 9.19 15.74 8.53
N PHE A 358 8.56 16.47 9.45
CA PHE A 358 9.14 16.89 10.73
C PHE A 358 9.07 15.80 11.81
N SER A 359 8.26 14.77 11.58
CA SER A 359 8.03 13.63 12.46
C SER A 359 8.38 12.33 11.75
N PHE A 360 7.91 11.21 12.31
CA PHE A 360 8.05 9.89 11.68
C PHE A 360 7.44 9.84 10.28
N TYR A 361 6.23 10.37 10.12
CA TYR A 361 5.48 10.32 8.86
C TYR A 361 5.93 11.40 7.88
N GLY A 362 5.96 11.06 6.59
CA GLY A 362 6.31 11.98 5.52
C GLY A 362 5.14 12.87 5.08
N PHE A 363 5.45 13.87 4.25
CA PHE A 363 4.46 14.70 3.59
C PHE A 363 4.10 14.14 2.22
N GLY A 364 2.80 14.09 1.92
CA GLY A 364 2.26 13.72 0.61
C GLY A 364 1.67 14.92 -0.14
N LEU A 365 1.16 14.66 -1.33
CA LEU A 365 0.51 15.67 -2.18
C LEU A 365 -0.71 16.30 -1.52
N MET A 366 -1.41 15.58 -0.63
CA MET A 366 -2.51 16.17 0.14
C MET A 366 -2.06 17.37 0.97
N HIS A 367 -0.85 17.35 1.52
CA HIS A 367 -0.28 18.46 2.26
C HIS A 367 0.05 19.66 1.37
N PHE A 368 0.56 19.41 0.16
CA PHE A 368 1.04 20.47 -0.73
C PHE A 368 -0.06 21.02 -1.64
N LEU A 369 -0.89 20.13 -2.19
CA LEU A 369 -1.90 20.46 -3.20
C LEU A 369 -3.33 20.53 -2.64
N GLY A 370 -3.58 20.05 -1.42
CA GLY A 370 -4.93 19.98 -0.86
C GLY A 370 -5.64 21.34 -0.88
N ASN A 371 -5.02 22.38 -0.34
CA ASN A 371 -5.59 23.73 -0.31
C ASN A 371 -5.77 24.33 -1.71
N LEU A 372 -4.84 24.06 -2.64
CA LEU A 372 -4.95 24.50 -4.03
C LEU A 372 -6.10 23.78 -4.74
N THR A 373 -6.23 22.47 -4.54
CA THR A 373 -7.33 21.66 -5.10
C THR A 373 -8.68 22.14 -4.56
N MET A 374 -8.77 22.44 -3.29
CA MET A 374 -9.99 23.00 -2.68
C MET A 374 -10.35 24.35 -3.29
N THR A 375 -9.38 25.23 -3.47
CA THR A 375 -9.59 26.54 -4.07
C THR A 375 -10.00 26.44 -5.55
N ALA A 376 -9.33 25.57 -6.31
CA ALA A 376 -9.66 25.30 -7.71
C ALA A 376 -11.07 24.72 -7.85
N THR A 377 -11.44 23.79 -6.97
CA THR A 377 -12.77 23.19 -6.92
C THR A 377 -13.85 24.24 -6.64
N ALA A 378 -13.65 25.12 -5.65
CA ALA A 378 -14.57 26.18 -5.33
C ALA A 378 -14.74 27.19 -6.48
N ALA A 379 -13.62 27.57 -7.14
CA ALA A 379 -13.66 28.46 -8.31
C ALA A 379 -14.40 27.82 -9.48
N MET A 380 -14.11 26.54 -9.79
CA MET A 380 -14.77 25.78 -10.85
C MET A 380 -16.27 25.65 -10.61
N ARG A 381 -16.70 25.26 -9.40
CA ARG A 381 -18.13 25.19 -9.03
C ARG A 381 -18.81 26.53 -9.20
N SER A 382 -18.21 27.61 -8.68
CA SER A 382 -18.76 28.96 -8.81
C SER A 382 -18.92 29.41 -10.26
N LEU A 383 -17.97 29.05 -11.15
CA LEU A 383 -18.06 29.37 -12.59
C LEU A 383 -19.19 28.61 -13.27
N VAL A 384 -19.32 27.30 -12.98
CA VAL A 384 -20.39 26.46 -13.55
C VAL A 384 -21.76 26.93 -13.07
N ASP A 385 -21.92 27.17 -11.77
CA ASP A 385 -23.16 27.62 -11.19
C ASP A 385 -23.56 29.02 -11.70
N ALA A 386 -22.61 29.95 -11.80
CA ALA A 386 -22.86 31.24 -12.41
C ALA A 386 -23.29 31.12 -13.89
N GLY A 387 -22.69 30.18 -14.64
CA GLY A 387 -23.11 29.85 -15.99
C GLY A 387 -24.54 29.29 -16.08
N GLN A 388 -24.92 28.43 -15.13
CA GLN A 388 -26.29 27.91 -15.06
C GLN A 388 -27.31 29.04 -14.82
N PHE A 389 -27.04 29.93 -13.85
CA PHE A 389 -27.93 31.08 -13.59
C PHE A 389 -27.96 32.08 -14.74
N ALA A 390 -26.86 32.31 -15.45
CA ALA A 390 -26.84 33.20 -16.60
C ALA A 390 -27.65 32.63 -17.78
N ASN A 391 -27.59 31.31 -17.99
CA ASN A 391 -28.28 30.63 -19.08
C ASN A 391 -29.77 30.36 -18.78
N LEU A 392 -30.12 30.16 -17.50
CA LEU A 392 -31.47 29.89 -17.03
C LEU A 392 -31.88 30.94 -15.99
N PRO A 393 -32.10 32.19 -16.39
CA PRO A 393 -32.36 33.26 -15.45
C PRO A 393 -33.75 33.11 -14.83
N GLY A 394 -33.81 33.09 -13.50
CA GLY A 394 -35.03 33.23 -12.73
C GLY A 394 -35.46 34.69 -12.67
N GLY A 395 -36.70 34.94 -12.21
CA GLY A 395 -37.21 36.29 -12.10
C GLY A 395 -38.35 36.41 -11.10
N PHE A 396 -38.83 37.64 -10.92
CA PHE A 396 -40.01 37.93 -10.14
C PHE A 396 -41.20 38.18 -11.05
N LYS A 397 -42.33 37.61 -10.65
CA LYS A 397 -43.63 37.81 -11.29
C LYS A 397 -44.52 38.61 -10.37
N ALA A 398 -45.12 39.70 -10.87
CA ALA A 398 -46.04 40.49 -10.08
C ALA A 398 -47.30 39.68 -9.75
N LYS A 399 -47.84 39.86 -8.56
CA LYS A 399 -49.07 39.19 -8.13
C LYS A 399 -50.22 39.64 -9.03
N GLY A 400 -50.91 38.69 -9.71
CA GLY A 400 -51.99 38.95 -10.65
C GLY A 400 -51.66 38.70 -12.13
N VAL A 401 -50.41 38.34 -12.42
CA VAL A 401 -50.01 37.85 -13.76
C VAL A 401 -50.08 36.33 -13.74
N ARG A 402 -50.85 35.73 -14.63
CA ARG A 402 -50.98 34.29 -14.81
C ARG A 402 -50.31 33.88 -16.13
N ILE A 403 -49.41 32.94 -16.04
CA ILE A 403 -48.77 32.28 -17.19
C ILE A 403 -49.36 30.88 -17.30
N VAL A 404 -49.89 30.52 -18.46
CA VAL A 404 -50.42 29.18 -18.68
C VAL A 404 -49.24 28.19 -18.74
N GLY A 405 -49.24 27.15 -17.87
CA GLY A 405 -48.13 26.23 -17.75
C GLY A 405 -46.91 26.83 -17.03
N ASP A 406 -47.12 27.60 -15.96
CA ASP A 406 -46.08 28.35 -15.22
C ASP A 406 -44.95 27.45 -14.63
N ASN A 407 -45.26 26.20 -14.33
CA ASN A 407 -44.32 25.21 -13.79
C ASN A 407 -43.62 24.35 -14.86
N ASP A 408 -44.07 24.48 -16.12
CA ASP A 408 -43.47 23.68 -17.19
C ASP A 408 -42.31 24.44 -17.86
N PRO A 409 -41.16 23.79 -18.15
CA PRO A 409 -40.08 24.41 -18.90
C PRO A 409 -40.57 24.86 -20.30
N ILE A 410 -40.03 25.99 -20.77
CA ILE A 410 -40.32 26.50 -22.11
C ILE A 410 -39.39 25.80 -23.10
N ALA A 411 -39.95 25.12 -24.12
CA ALA A 411 -39.18 24.53 -25.19
C ALA A 411 -38.65 25.60 -26.16
N PRO A 412 -37.52 25.40 -26.86
CA PRO A 412 -37.05 26.32 -27.88
C PRO A 412 -38.10 26.54 -29.00
N GLY A 413 -38.49 27.79 -29.18
CA GLY A 413 -39.53 28.17 -30.15
C GLY A 413 -40.97 28.14 -29.63
N GLU A 414 -41.20 27.82 -28.37
CA GLU A 414 -42.50 27.83 -27.73
C GLU A 414 -42.88 29.23 -27.23
N PHE A 415 -44.13 29.61 -27.41
CA PHE A 415 -44.70 30.84 -26.88
C PHE A 415 -45.80 30.49 -25.85
N LYS A 416 -45.64 30.92 -24.60
CA LYS A 416 -46.65 30.74 -23.54
C LYS A 416 -47.58 31.93 -23.46
N GLU A 417 -48.88 31.65 -23.30
CA GLU A 417 -49.88 32.69 -23.11
C GLU A 417 -49.80 33.31 -21.71
N VAL A 418 -49.85 34.64 -21.65
CA VAL A 418 -49.76 35.41 -20.41
C VAL A 418 -51.03 36.25 -20.25
N GLU A 419 -51.78 36.00 -19.19
CA GLU A 419 -52.90 36.84 -18.78
C GLU A 419 -52.41 37.94 -17.85
N ALA A 420 -52.46 39.19 -18.30
CA ALA A 420 -52.08 40.32 -17.47
C ALA A 420 -53.20 41.35 -17.48
N THR A 421 -53.78 41.59 -16.31
CA THR A 421 -54.90 42.57 -16.18
C THR A 421 -54.32 43.97 -15.94
N GLY A 422 -54.23 44.77 -17.04
CA GLY A 422 -53.96 46.21 -16.93
C GLY A 422 -52.55 46.64 -16.55
N GLN A 423 -51.61 45.79 -16.56
CA GLN A 423 -50.17 46.11 -16.25
C GLN A 423 -49.33 45.95 -17.48
N ASP A 424 -48.29 46.83 -17.58
CA ASP A 424 -47.23 46.72 -18.57
C ASP A 424 -46.42 45.44 -18.31
N LEU A 425 -46.46 44.48 -19.23
CA LEU A 425 -45.79 43.17 -19.08
C LEU A 425 -44.32 43.31 -18.74
N ASN A 426 -43.64 44.31 -19.28
CA ASN A 426 -42.23 44.59 -18.99
C ASN A 426 -41.99 45.02 -17.52
N LYS A 427 -43.01 45.51 -16.83
CA LYS A 427 -42.93 45.86 -15.39
C LYS A 427 -43.50 44.76 -14.51
N ALA A 428 -44.23 43.85 -15.05
CA ALA A 428 -44.90 42.79 -14.36
C ALA A 428 -44.02 41.51 -14.22
N ILE A 429 -43.06 41.34 -15.10
CA ILE A 429 -42.06 40.26 -15.06
C ILE A 429 -40.69 40.91 -15.09
N ILE A 430 -39.92 40.71 -14.04
CA ILE A 430 -38.56 41.25 -13.90
C ILE A 430 -37.60 40.07 -13.78
N SER A 431 -36.76 39.87 -14.77
CA SER A 431 -35.68 38.91 -14.66
C SER A 431 -34.62 39.40 -13.64
N LEU A 432 -34.12 38.52 -12.81
CA LEU A 432 -33.02 38.86 -11.91
C LEU A 432 -31.76 39.13 -12.73
N PRO A 433 -31.02 40.21 -12.41
CA PRO A 433 -29.79 40.54 -13.10
C PRO A 433 -28.65 39.62 -12.62
N TYR A 434 -28.61 38.41 -13.13
CA TYR A 434 -27.48 37.51 -12.87
C TYR A 434 -26.25 38.03 -13.59
N LYS A 435 -25.11 37.97 -12.88
CA LYS A 435 -23.81 38.32 -13.48
C LYS A 435 -23.33 37.14 -14.31
N GLU A 436 -22.72 37.46 -15.44
CA GLU A 436 -21.96 36.49 -16.23
C GLU A 436 -20.84 35.84 -15.39
N PRO A 437 -20.41 34.60 -15.73
CA PRO A 437 -19.26 33.97 -15.09
C PRO A 437 -18.05 34.90 -15.03
N SER A 438 -17.40 34.99 -13.87
CA SER A 438 -16.30 35.94 -13.66
C SER A 438 -15.05 35.55 -14.46
N GLN A 439 -14.64 36.43 -15.38
CA GLN A 439 -13.36 36.26 -16.11
C GLN A 439 -12.14 36.20 -15.16
N THR A 440 -12.22 36.90 -14.02
CA THR A 440 -11.17 36.89 -13.01
C THR A 440 -11.05 35.50 -12.35
N LEU A 441 -12.19 34.86 -12.02
CA LEU A 441 -12.18 33.49 -11.50
C LEU A 441 -11.66 32.48 -12.51
N PHE A 442 -12.05 32.63 -13.78
CA PHE A 442 -11.53 31.79 -14.85
C PHE A 442 -10.01 31.91 -15.03
N ASN A 443 -9.48 33.14 -15.03
CA ASN A 443 -8.06 33.38 -15.10
C ASN A 443 -7.32 32.83 -13.86
N MET A 444 -7.90 32.97 -12.66
CA MET A 444 -7.35 32.42 -11.43
C MET A 444 -7.31 30.89 -11.48
N LEU A 445 -8.36 30.25 -11.96
CA LEU A 445 -8.39 28.79 -12.13
C LEU A 445 -7.28 28.33 -13.10
N GLY A 446 -7.11 29.01 -14.24
CA GLY A 446 -6.03 28.75 -15.20
C GLY A 446 -4.62 28.92 -14.58
N PHE A 447 -4.45 29.91 -13.70
CA PHE A 447 -3.18 30.12 -12.99
C PHE A 447 -2.89 28.99 -11.99
N ILE A 448 -3.90 28.56 -11.22
CA ILE A 448 -3.76 27.45 -10.25
C ILE A 448 -3.42 26.13 -10.95
N THR A 449 -3.98 25.89 -12.15
CA THR A 449 -3.72 24.65 -12.88
C THR A 449 -2.35 24.60 -13.55
N GLN A 450 -1.68 25.74 -13.70
CA GLN A 450 -0.33 25.85 -14.26
C GLN A 450 0.77 25.83 -13.18
N ALA A 451 0.42 26.12 -11.93
CA ALA A 451 1.34 26.13 -10.80
C ALA A 451 1.61 24.71 -10.27
#